data_26c6bf2d053d313573ec39c1b026b742
#
_entry.id   26c6bf2d053d313573ec39c1b026b742
#
_cell.length_a   1.000
_cell.length_b   1.000
_cell.length_c   1.000
_cell.angle_alpha   90.00
_cell.angle_beta   90.00
_cell.angle_gamma   90.00
#
_symmetry.space_group_name_H-M   'P 1'
#
loop_
_entity.id
_entity.type
_entity.pdbx_description
1 polymer ?
#
loop_
_entity_poly.entity_id
_entity_poly.type
_entity_poly.pdbx_seq_one_letter_code
_entity_poly.pdbx_strand_id
1 'polypeptide(L)'
;MSTAPSRKQITHDRIVATAARAIRRAGFGGVGVADVMNEAGLTHGGFYAHFASRDALLCEAIERAGKDSAARLAKSSSMRQAQGASAFRAFVENYLSERHLASPESGCPVAALASEMPRQSPAVGQAASQRVRGLIAAVQSALPPAASRDAAAAIASQLVGALQLARALGDNAEGKAVLAATRRTLLARYVTAASR
;
A
#
# COMPACT_ATOMS: atom_id res chain seq x y z
N MET A 1 -27.11 -10.15 12.69
CA MET A 1 -26.81 -11.55 12.30
C MET A 1 -26.01 -11.49 10.99
N SER A 2 -24.70 -11.78 11.01
CA SER A 2 -23.85 -11.80 9.82
C SER A 2 -24.09 -13.14 9.10
N THR A 3 -24.70 -13.10 7.93
CA THR A 3 -24.87 -14.29 7.08
C THR A 3 -23.50 -14.72 6.57
N ALA A 4 -23.18 -16.01 6.61
CA ALA A 4 -21.95 -16.55 6.07
C ALA A 4 -21.84 -16.20 4.57
N PRO A 5 -20.64 -15.82 4.06
CA PRO A 5 -20.47 -15.45 2.66
C PRO A 5 -20.80 -16.61 1.73
N SER A 6 -21.48 -16.32 0.61
CA SER A 6 -21.80 -17.33 -0.40
C SER A 6 -20.54 -17.87 -1.09
N ARG A 7 -20.61 -19.06 -1.69
CA ARG A 7 -19.50 -19.61 -2.51
C ARG A 7 -19.05 -18.64 -3.62
N LYS A 8 -20.01 -17.93 -4.22
CA LYS A 8 -19.71 -16.90 -5.23
C LYS A 8 -18.89 -15.76 -4.64
N GLN A 9 -19.27 -15.27 -3.45
CA GLN A 9 -18.54 -14.20 -2.75
C GLN A 9 -17.13 -14.65 -2.35
N ILE A 10 -16.96 -15.85 -1.81
CA ILE A 10 -15.64 -16.40 -1.44
C ILE A 10 -14.74 -16.47 -2.69
N THR A 11 -15.27 -16.91 -3.83
CA THR A 11 -14.53 -16.98 -5.09
C THR A 11 -14.15 -15.60 -5.60
N HIS A 12 -15.10 -14.65 -5.59
CA HIS A 12 -14.86 -13.25 -5.97
C HIS A 12 -13.73 -12.64 -5.12
N ASP A 13 -13.81 -12.74 -3.79
CA ASP A 13 -12.81 -12.21 -2.86
C ASP A 13 -11.42 -12.83 -3.08
N ARG A 14 -11.36 -14.11 -3.45
CA ARG A 14 -10.10 -14.80 -3.80
C ARG A 14 -9.49 -14.22 -5.07
N ILE A 15 -10.29 -13.96 -6.12
CA ILE A 15 -9.80 -13.34 -7.36
C ILE A 15 -9.27 -11.93 -7.07
N VAL A 16 -10.03 -11.11 -6.33
CA VAL A 16 -9.62 -9.75 -5.93
C VAL A 16 -8.33 -9.77 -5.11
N ALA A 17 -8.21 -10.68 -4.15
CA ALA A 17 -7.01 -10.79 -3.32
C ALA A 17 -5.78 -11.21 -4.15
N THR A 18 -5.96 -12.11 -5.11
CA THR A 18 -4.90 -12.52 -6.04
C THR A 18 -4.49 -11.37 -6.94
N ALA A 19 -5.44 -10.68 -7.58
CA ALA A 19 -5.16 -9.51 -8.39
C ALA A 19 -4.45 -8.40 -7.58
N ALA A 20 -4.87 -8.16 -6.34
CA ALA A 20 -4.26 -7.18 -5.46
C ALA A 20 -2.76 -7.45 -5.16
N ARG A 21 -2.36 -8.71 -5.06
CA ARG A 21 -0.94 -9.10 -4.96
C ARG A 21 -0.23 -8.94 -6.30
N ALA A 22 -0.84 -9.46 -7.35
CA ALA A 22 -0.26 -9.47 -8.69
C ALA A 22 0.07 -8.06 -9.20
N ILE A 23 -0.86 -7.08 -9.07
CA ILE A 23 -0.61 -5.70 -9.51
C ILE A 23 0.53 -5.04 -8.71
N ARG A 24 0.70 -5.33 -7.42
CA ARG A 24 1.81 -4.79 -6.63
C ARG A 24 3.16 -5.44 -6.96
N ARG A 25 3.13 -6.68 -7.44
CA ARG A 25 4.33 -7.42 -7.85
C ARG A 25 4.78 -7.04 -9.26
N ALA A 26 3.84 -6.94 -10.21
CA ALA A 26 4.12 -6.86 -11.64
C ALA A 26 3.62 -5.56 -12.32
N GLY A 27 3.01 -4.64 -11.58
CA GLY A 27 2.37 -3.45 -12.14
C GLY A 27 1.00 -3.73 -12.77
N PHE A 28 0.30 -2.69 -13.20
CA PHE A 28 -1.00 -2.83 -13.87
C PHE A 28 -0.86 -3.50 -15.25
N GLY A 29 0.22 -3.18 -15.98
CA GLY A 29 0.47 -3.72 -17.32
C GLY A 29 0.92 -5.18 -17.31
N GLY A 30 1.59 -5.61 -16.24
CA GLY A 30 2.13 -6.96 -16.09
C GLY A 30 1.12 -8.03 -15.64
N VAL A 31 -0.19 -7.69 -15.55
CA VAL A 31 -1.21 -8.60 -15.01
C VAL A 31 -2.34 -8.81 -16.01
N GLY A 32 -2.36 -9.99 -16.61
CA GLY A 32 -3.44 -10.48 -17.47
C GLY A 32 -4.60 -11.08 -16.66
N VAL A 33 -5.82 -11.04 -17.21
CA VAL A 33 -6.99 -11.69 -16.59
C VAL A 33 -6.77 -13.20 -16.46
N ALA A 34 -6.19 -13.82 -17.49
CA ALA A 34 -5.90 -15.27 -17.50
C ALA A 34 -4.93 -15.63 -16.37
N ASP A 35 -3.88 -14.83 -16.16
CA ASP A 35 -2.86 -15.09 -15.14
C ASP A 35 -3.46 -14.99 -13.73
N VAL A 36 -4.29 -13.96 -13.48
CA VAL A 36 -4.99 -13.82 -12.20
C VAL A 36 -5.93 -15.00 -11.94
N MET A 37 -6.70 -15.41 -12.95
CA MET A 37 -7.62 -16.55 -12.80
C MET A 37 -6.87 -17.84 -12.53
N ASN A 38 -5.80 -18.10 -13.26
CA ASN A 38 -4.93 -19.26 -13.04
C ASN A 38 -4.28 -19.25 -11.66
N GLU A 39 -3.71 -18.13 -11.20
CA GLU A 39 -3.13 -17.99 -9.87
C GLU A 39 -4.20 -18.13 -8.77
N ALA A 40 -5.45 -17.76 -9.06
CA ALA A 40 -6.58 -18.01 -8.18
C ALA A 40 -7.12 -19.44 -8.21
N GLY A 41 -6.56 -20.35 -9.02
CA GLY A 41 -7.03 -21.73 -9.19
C GLY A 41 -8.38 -21.84 -9.91
N LEU A 42 -8.61 -20.95 -10.89
CA LEU A 42 -9.87 -20.85 -11.64
C LEU A 42 -9.63 -20.84 -13.15
N THR A 43 -10.66 -21.19 -13.92
CA THR A 43 -10.59 -21.09 -15.38
C THR A 43 -10.82 -19.67 -15.85
N HIS A 44 -10.21 -19.25 -16.96
CA HIS A 44 -10.41 -17.93 -17.57
C HIS A 44 -11.89 -17.64 -17.85
N GLY A 45 -12.65 -18.63 -18.33
CA GLY A 45 -14.09 -18.48 -18.66
C GLY A 45 -14.96 -18.06 -17.46
N GLY A 46 -14.53 -18.37 -16.23
CA GLY A 46 -15.23 -17.97 -15.02
C GLY A 46 -15.12 -16.48 -14.67
N PHE A 47 -14.25 -15.72 -15.33
CA PHE A 47 -14.01 -14.31 -15.04
C PHE A 47 -15.28 -13.45 -15.14
N TYR A 48 -15.98 -13.56 -16.25
CA TYR A 48 -17.17 -12.74 -16.54
C TYR A 48 -18.39 -13.04 -15.64
N ALA A 49 -18.36 -14.14 -14.88
CA ALA A 49 -19.34 -14.39 -13.83
C ALA A 49 -19.13 -13.51 -12.57
N HIS A 50 -17.94 -12.88 -12.45
CA HIS A 50 -17.51 -12.09 -11.30
C HIS A 50 -17.27 -10.61 -11.63
N PHE A 51 -16.75 -10.28 -12.81
CA PHE A 51 -16.36 -8.92 -13.19
C PHE A 51 -16.84 -8.57 -14.60
N ALA A 52 -17.40 -7.37 -14.76
CA ALA A 52 -17.85 -6.86 -16.05
C ALA A 52 -16.66 -6.54 -17.00
N SER A 53 -15.48 -6.23 -16.45
CA SER A 53 -14.29 -5.87 -17.21
C SER A 53 -13.02 -6.08 -16.39
N ARG A 54 -11.85 -6.04 -17.07
CA ARG A 54 -10.55 -6.00 -16.42
C ARG A 54 -10.42 -4.77 -15.49
N ASP A 55 -10.93 -3.62 -15.90
CA ASP A 55 -10.88 -2.40 -15.11
C ASP A 55 -11.72 -2.52 -13.83
N ALA A 56 -12.87 -3.19 -13.88
CA ALA A 56 -13.64 -3.48 -12.67
C ALA A 56 -12.82 -4.30 -11.66
N LEU A 57 -12.13 -5.35 -12.12
CA LEU A 57 -11.21 -6.12 -11.28
C LEU A 57 -10.09 -5.25 -10.73
N LEU A 58 -9.46 -4.40 -11.55
CA LEU A 58 -8.35 -3.55 -11.12
C LEU A 58 -8.78 -2.51 -10.08
N CYS A 59 -9.97 -1.94 -10.19
CA CYS A 59 -10.55 -1.04 -9.19
C CYS A 59 -10.67 -1.74 -7.83
N GLU A 60 -11.25 -2.93 -7.80
CA GLU A 60 -11.41 -3.70 -6.57
C GLU A 60 -10.05 -4.18 -6.03
N ALA A 61 -9.13 -4.58 -6.91
CA ALA A 61 -7.79 -5.02 -6.54
C ALA A 61 -6.98 -3.92 -5.86
N ILE A 62 -7.00 -2.69 -6.40
CA ILE A 62 -6.26 -1.57 -5.79
C ILE A 62 -6.90 -1.12 -4.48
N GLU A 63 -8.23 -1.19 -4.38
CA GLU A 63 -8.93 -0.93 -3.12
C GLU A 63 -8.56 -1.97 -2.06
N ARG A 64 -8.60 -3.25 -2.40
CA ARG A 64 -8.20 -4.34 -1.52
C ARG A 64 -6.73 -4.21 -1.10
N ALA A 65 -5.84 -3.92 -2.02
CA ALA A 65 -4.43 -3.68 -1.73
C ALA A 65 -4.23 -2.55 -0.70
N GLY A 66 -5.00 -1.47 -0.83
CA GLY A 66 -5.00 -0.37 0.13
C GLY A 66 -5.50 -0.77 1.51
N LYS A 67 -6.64 -1.46 1.60
CA LYS A 67 -7.21 -1.97 2.86
C LYS A 67 -6.24 -2.92 3.58
N ASP A 68 -5.67 -3.87 2.85
CA ASP A 68 -4.74 -4.85 3.41
C ASP A 68 -3.44 -4.20 3.91
N SER A 69 -2.91 -3.23 3.17
CA SER A 69 -1.70 -2.49 3.56
C SER A 69 -1.97 -1.62 4.80
N ALA A 70 -3.08 -0.90 4.84
CA ALA A 70 -3.47 -0.07 5.97
C ALA A 70 -3.68 -0.90 7.24
N ALA A 71 -4.37 -2.04 7.14
CA ALA A 71 -4.59 -2.94 8.28
C ALA A 71 -3.27 -3.48 8.85
N ARG A 72 -2.33 -3.89 7.98
CA ARG A 72 -1.00 -4.34 8.42
C ARG A 72 -0.20 -3.24 9.09
N LEU A 73 -0.20 -2.04 8.50
CA LEU A 73 0.49 -0.89 9.06
C LEU A 73 -0.09 -0.51 10.42
N ALA A 74 -1.41 -0.45 10.56
CA ALA A 74 -2.10 -0.16 11.81
C ALA A 74 -1.73 -1.18 12.90
N LYS A 75 -1.81 -2.49 12.59
CA LYS A 75 -1.43 -3.55 13.52
C LYS A 75 0.01 -3.42 14.00
N SER A 76 0.96 -3.23 13.08
CA SER A 76 2.38 -3.08 13.42
C SER A 76 2.64 -1.80 14.23
N SER A 77 1.95 -0.70 13.90
CA SER A 77 2.09 0.57 14.61
C SER A 77 1.52 0.49 16.03
N SER A 78 0.36 -0.16 16.22
CA SER A 78 -0.21 -0.37 17.55
C SER A 78 0.72 -1.18 18.47
N MET A 79 1.39 -2.20 17.94
CA MET A 79 2.37 -2.98 18.70
C MET A 79 3.56 -2.12 19.16
N ARG A 80 4.08 -1.22 18.30
CA ARG A 80 5.18 -0.31 18.67
C ARG A 80 4.72 0.77 19.66
N GLN A 81 3.49 1.27 19.51
CA GLN A 81 2.93 2.25 20.43
C GLN A 81 2.75 1.65 21.84
N ALA A 82 2.34 0.40 21.94
CA ALA A 82 2.30 -0.33 23.21
C ALA A 82 3.68 -0.47 23.87
N GLN A 83 4.77 -0.33 23.10
CA GLN A 83 6.15 -0.30 23.56
C GLN A 83 6.69 1.14 23.79
N GLY A 84 5.82 2.15 23.81
CA GLY A 84 6.16 3.54 24.09
C GLY A 84 6.57 4.40 22.88
N ALA A 85 6.48 3.88 21.64
CA ALA A 85 6.75 4.70 20.47
C ALA A 85 5.59 5.68 20.22
N SER A 86 5.90 6.92 19.80
CA SER A 86 4.86 7.84 19.30
C SER A 86 4.20 7.28 18.03
N ALA A 87 2.97 7.72 17.74
CA ALA A 87 2.24 7.29 16.55
C ALA A 87 3.05 7.54 15.27
N PHE A 88 3.66 8.72 15.14
CA PHE A 88 4.46 9.07 13.99
C PHE A 88 5.74 8.22 13.87
N ARG A 89 6.47 7.99 14.99
CA ARG A 89 7.62 7.10 14.99
C ARG A 89 7.24 5.70 14.54
N ALA A 90 6.19 5.14 15.12
CA ALA A 90 5.71 3.80 14.78
C ALA A 90 5.31 3.70 13.30
N PHE A 91 4.65 4.73 12.75
CA PHE A 91 4.27 4.79 11.34
C PHE A 91 5.51 4.77 10.42
N VAL A 92 6.46 5.70 10.64
CA VAL A 92 7.65 5.85 9.81
C VAL A 92 8.54 4.60 9.86
N GLU A 93 8.79 4.05 11.05
CA GLU A 93 9.61 2.84 11.23
C GLU A 93 9.00 1.60 10.58
N ASN A 94 7.67 1.47 10.58
CA ASN A 94 7.00 0.38 9.89
C ASN A 94 6.97 0.57 8.37
N TYR A 95 6.70 1.79 7.92
CA TYR A 95 6.65 2.08 6.49
C TYR A 95 8.01 1.93 5.81
N LEU A 96 9.08 2.44 6.44
CA LEU A 96 10.48 2.36 5.96
C LEU A 96 11.22 1.16 6.56
N SER A 97 10.54 0.03 6.75
CA SER A 97 11.16 -1.20 7.25
C SER A 97 11.74 -2.06 6.13
N GLU A 98 12.76 -2.85 6.45
CA GLU A 98 13.32 -3.86 5.54
C GLU A 98 12.25 -4.88 5.10
N ARG A 99 11.32 -5.24 5.98
CA ARG A 99 10.18 -6.10 5.63
C ARG A 99 9.32 -5.49 4.52
N HIS A 100 9.09 -4.17 4.54
CA HIS A 100 8.31 -3.51 3.49
C HIS A 100 9.10 -3.39 2.19
N LEU A 101 10.43 -3.28 2.25
CA LEU A 101 11.32 -3.36 1.10
C LEU A 101 11.20 -4.73 0.41
N ALA A 102 11.39 -5.80 1.18
CA ALA A 102 11.44 -7.18 0.70
C ALA A 102 10.10 -7.73 0.17
N SER A 103 8.95 -7.13 0.54
CA SER A 103 7.63 -7.69 0.23
C SER A 103 6.73 -6.70 -0.52
N PRO A 104 7.03 -6.35 -1.79
CA PRO A 104 6.25 -5.39 -2.57
C PRO A 104 4.78 -5.82 -2.71
N GLU A 105 4.50 -7.09 -2.96
CA GLU A 105 3.17 -7.66 -3.18
C GLU A 105 2.21 -7.52 -1.98
N SER A 106 2.75 -7.32 -0.79
CA SER A 106 1.97 -7.12 0.42
C SER A 106 2.03 -5.68 0.95
N GLY A 107 2.87 -4.83 0.35
CA GLY A 107 3.14 -3.46 0.77
C GLY A 107 2.10 -2.43 0.31
N CYS A 108 2.48 -1.16 0.47
CA CYS A 108 1.66 -0.02 0.06
C CYS A 108 1.47 -0.01 -1.47
N PRO A 109 0.22 0.01 -1.98
CA PRO A 109 -0.02 0.05 -3.41
C PRO A 109 0.45 1.37 -4.06
N VAL A 110 0.48 2.48 -3.32
CA VAL A 110 1.00 3.75 -3.84
C VAL A 110 2.49 3.62 -4.14
N ALA A 111 3.28 3.05 -3.22
CA ALA A 111 4.71 2.84 -3.45
C ALA A 111 5.01 1.80 -4.54
N ALA A 112 4.08 0.90 -4.84
CA ALA A 112 4.25 -0.06 -5.93
C ALA A 112 3.86 0.50 -7.30
N LEU A 113 2.84 1.37 -7.36
CA LEU A 113 2.10 1.65 -8.60
C LEU A 113 2.02 3.15 -8.98
N ALA A 114 2.52 4.08 -8.13
CA ALA A 114 2.33 5.52 -8.34
C ALA A 114 2.73 6.00 -9.73
N SER A 115 3.84 5.49 -10.27
CA SER A 115 4.34 5.86 -11.59
C SER A 115 3.45 5.38 -12.74
N GLU A 116 2.62 4.36 -12.52
CA GLU A 116 1.71 3.80 -13.52
C GLU A 116 0.29 4.37 -13.44
N MET A 117 -0.12 4.87 -12.26
CA MET A 117 -1.48 5.35 -11.99
C MET A 117 -1.99 6.39 -13.01
N PRO A 118 -1.18 7.38 -13.46
CA PRO A 118 -1.65 8.38 -14.42
C PRO A 118 -1.95 7.83 -15.83
N ARG A 119 -1.48 6.63 -16.14
CA ARG A 119 -1.67 5.98 -17.46
C ARG A 119 -2.82 4.98 -17.48
N GLN A 120 -3.58 4.87 -16.38
CA GLN A 120 -4.72 3.97 -16.30
C GLN A 120 -6.00 4.62 -16.86
N SER A 121 -7.01 3.80 -17.09
CA SER A 121 -8.34 4.30 -17.43
C SER A 121 -8.89 5.25 -16.35
N PRO A 122 -9.85 6.12 -16.67
CA PRO A 122 -10.41 7.06 -15.69
C PRO A 122 -10.92 6.40 -14.41
N ALA A 123 -11.57 5.24 -14.51
CA ALA A 123 -12.11 4.50 -13.36
C ALA A 123 -10.97 4.00 -12.45
N VAL A 124 -9.98 3.34 -13.02
CA VAL A 124 -8.81 2.83 -12.27
C VAL A 124 -8.00 3.98 -11.69
N GLY A 125 -7.80 5.07 -12.45
CA GLY A 125 -7.11 6.28 -12.00
C GLY A 125 -7.81 6.94 -10.81
N GLN A 126 -9.14 6.98 -10.81
CA GLN A 126 -9.93 7.47 -9.67
C GLN A 126 -9.75 6.60 -8.42
N ALA A 127 -9.85 5.27 -8.56
CA ALA A 127 -9.61 4.34 -7.47
C ALA A 127 -8.19 4.46 -6.91
N ALA A 128 -7.19 4.62 -7.79
CA ALA A 128 -5.80 4.84 -7.44
C ALA A 128 -5.58 6.15 -6.68
N SER A 129 -6.19 7.25 -7.13
CA SER A 129 -6.12 8.56 -6.46
C SER A 129 -6.67 8.50 -5.02
N GLN A 130 -7.71 7.70 -4.78
CA GLN A 130 -8.21 7.50 -3.42
C GLN A 130 -7.17 6.83 -2.50
N ARG A 131 -6.32 5.97 -3.04
CA ARG A 131 -5.23 5.34 -2.24
C ARG A 131 -4.14 6.34 -1.88
N VAL A 132 -3.82 7.27 -2.79
CA VAL A 132 -2.89 8.38 -2.50
C VAL A 132 -3.46 9.28 -1.39
N ARG A 133 -4.72 9.69 -1.52
CA ARG A 133 -5.39 10.50 -0.48
C ARG A 133 -5.45 9.76 0.87
N GLY A 134 -5.73 8.46 0.85
CA GLY A 134 -5.74 7.62 2.05
C GLY A 134 -4.37 7.52 2.74
N LEU A 135 -3.29 7.45 1.97
CA LEU A 135 -1.93 7.47 2.53
C LEU A 135 -1.62 8.82 3.19
N ILE A 136 -1.93 9.93 2.52
CA ILE A 136 -1.72 11.28 3.07
C ILE A 136 -2.52 11.45 4.37
N ALA A 137 -3.79 11.02 4.38
CA ALA A 137 -4.63 11.08 5.57
C ALA A 137 -4.07 10.21 6.72
N ALA A 138 -3.54 9.02 6.42
CA ALA A 138 -2.92 8.17 7.42
C ALA A 138 -1.65 8.80 8.03
N VAL A 139 -0.83 9.46 7.23
CA VAL A 139 0.31 10.24 7.70
C VAL A 139 -0.15 11.39 8.59
N GLN A 140 -1.17 12.15 8.15
CA GLN A 140 -1.74 13.26 8.93
C GLN A 140 -2.22 12.80 10.31
N SER A 141 -2.91 11.65 10.37
CA SER A 141 -3.41 11.09 11.64
C SER A 141 -2.30 10.62 12.58
N ALA A 142 -1.11 10.31 12.05
CA ALA A 142 0.04 9.90 12.85
C ALA A 142 0.89 11.09 13.34
N LEU A 143 0.76 12.25 12.71
CA LEU A 143 1.50 13.46 13.06
C LEU A 143 0.95 14.12 14.34
N PRO A 144 1.77 14.92 15.05
CA PRO A 144 1.27 15.79 16.11
C PRO A 144 0.16 16.73 15.60
N PRO A 145 -0.84 17.11 16.45
CA PRO A 145 -1.98 17.94 16.04
C PRO A 145 -1.63 19.29 15.41
N ALA A 146 -0.47 19.85 15.77
CA ALA A 146 0.00 21.13 15.23
C ALA A 146 0.61 21.03 13.82
N ALA A 147 0.79 19.82 13.27
CA ALA A 147 1.37 19.64 11.95
C ALA A 147 0.36 19.98 10.83
N SER A 148 0.84 20.70 9.82
CA SER A 148 0.01 21.12 8.68
C SER A 148 -0.33 19.94 7.75
N ARG A 149 -1.40 20.11 6.96
CA ARG A 149 -1.76 19.16 5.90
C ARG A 149 -0.67 19.06 4.83
N ASP A 150 0.03 20.15 4.54
CA ASP A 150 1.15 20.19 3.60
C ASP A 150 2.33 19.34 4.09
N ALA A 151 2.58 19.33 5.41
CA ALA A 151 3.59 18.45 6.00
C ALA A 151 3.25 16.97 5.77
N ALA A 152 1.98 16.58 5.90
CA ALA A 152 1.55 15.20 5.65
C ALA A 152 1.76 14.78 4.19
N ALA A 153 1.46 15.64 3.23
CA ALA A 153 1.69 15.38 1.82
C ALA A 153 3.18 15.25 1.49
N ALA A 154 4.01 16.16 2.03
CA ALA A 154 5.46 16.12 1.85
C ALA A 154 6.07 14.84 2.45
N ILE A 155 5.63 14.43 3.64
CA ILE A 155 6.10 13.19 4.28
C ILE A 155 5.65 11.96 3.49
N ALA A 156 4.39 11.91 3.03
CA ALA A 156 3.92 10.81 2.20
C ALA A 156 4.75 10.66 0.92
N SER A 157 5.11 11.78 0.28
CA SER A 157 6.00 11.78 -0.90
C SER A 157 7.39 11.24 -0.57
N GLN A 158 7.98 11.64 0.56
CA GLN A 158 9.29 11.13 1.00
C GLN A 158 9.24 9.63 1.32
N LEU A 159 8.19 9.15 1.98
CA LEU A 159 7.99 7.72 2.29
C LEU A 159 7.89 6.88 1.04
N VAL A 160 7.05 7.31 0.08
CA VAL A 160 6.85 6.61 -1.20
C VAL A 160 8.14 6.64 -2.02
N GLY A 161 8.76 7.81 -2.18
CA GLY A 161 9.99 7.97 -2.95
C GLY A 161 11.15 7.15 -2.38
N ALA A 162 11.35 7.19 -1.06
CA ALA A 162 12.40 6.40 -0.41
C ALA A 162 12.22 4.89 -0.63
N LEU A 163 10.98 4.39 -0.53
CA LEU A 163 10.72 2.97 -0.74
C LEU A 163 10.89 2.56 -2.21
N GLN A 164 10.50 3.43 -3.16
CA GLN A 164 10.71 3.18 -4.59
C GLN A 164 12.19 3.16 -4.94
N LEU A 165 12.96 4.15 -4.48
CA LEU A 165 14.42 4.20 -4.70
C LEU A 165 15.12 3.00 -4.06
N ALA A 166 14.76 2.64 -2.84
CA ALA A 166 15.33 1.49 -2.17
C ALA A 166 15.05 0.18 -2.93
N ARG A 167 13.84 0.02 -3.48
CA ARG A 167 13.48 -1.15 -4.33
C ARG A 167 14.25 -1.16 -5.65
N ALA A 168 14.47 0.01 -6.26
CA ALA A 168 15.25 0.12 -7.50
C ALA A 168 16.72 -0.25 -7.28
N LEU A 169 17.28 0.05 -6.11
CA LEU A 169 18.65 -0.35 -5.72
C LEU A 169 18.74 -1.83 -5.30
N GLY A 170 17.61 -2.42 -4.88
CA GLY A 170 17.51 -3.81 -4.45
C GLY A 170 17.47 -3.99 -2.92
N ASP A 171 17.10 -5.21 -2.48
CA ASP A 171 17.13 -5.58 -1.06
C ASP A 171 18.56 -5.93 -0.61
N ASN A 172 19.40 -4.90 -0.54
CA ASN A 172 20.80 -4.96 -0.18
C ASN A 172 21.20 -3.79 0.74
N ALA A 173 22.47 -3.65 1.07
CA ALA A 173 22.96 -2.60 1.96
C ALA A 173 22.63 -1.19 1.45
N GLU A 174 22.70 -0.95 0.14
CA GLU A 174 22.43 0.35 -0.47
C GLU A 174 20.94 0.74 -0.40
N GLY A 175 20.04 -0.16 -0.79
CA GLY A 175 18.60 0.05 -0.64
C GLY A 175 18.19 0.29 0.81
N LYS A 176 18.74 -0.50 1.75
CA LYS A 176 18.50 -0.33 3.19
C LYS A 176 19.03 1.00 3.72
N ALA A 177 20.15 1.49 3.20
CA ALA A 177 20.72 2.79 3.57
C ALA A 177 19.79 3.95 3.20
N VAL A 178 19.10 3.91 2.04
CA VAL A 178 18.10 4.92 1.64
C VAL A 178 16.96 4.97 2.66
N LEU A 179 16.42 3.81 3.04
CA LEU A 179 15.35 3.75 4.05
C LEU A 179 15.83 4.31 5.40
N ALA A 180 17.01 3.93 5.83
CA ALA A 180 17.59 4.38 7.12
C ALA A 180 17.82 5.90 7.13
N ALA A 181 18.34 6.48 6.04
CA ALA A 181 18.57 7.92 5.93
C ALA A 181 17.26 8.71 6.01
N THR A 182 16.26 8.32 5.20
CA THR A 182 14.95 8.98 5.21
C THR A 182 14.27 8.87 6.57
N ARG A 183 14.34 7.69 7.20
CA ARG A 183 13.80 7.47 8.55
C ARG A 183 14.43 8.39 9.57
N ARG A 184 15.78 8.50 9.61
CA ARG A 184 16.47 9.42 10.53
C ARG A 184 16.04 10.87 10.34
N THR A 185 15.98 11.34 9.09
CA THR A 185 15.58 12.71 8.77
C THR A 185 14.15 13.02 9.24
N LEU A 186 13.20 12.13 8.95
CA LEU A 186 11.80 12.31 9.36
C LEU A 186 11.65 12.30 10.88
N LEU A 187 12.31 11.37 11.57
CA LEU A 187 12.21 11.25 13.02
C LEU A 187 12.87 12.43 13.74
N ALA A 188 14.04 12.90 13.27
CA ALA A 188 14.69 14.07 13.84
C ALA A 188 13.82 15.32 13.74
N ARG A 189 13.09 15.50 12.63
CA ARG A 189 12.25 16.69 12.41
C ARG A 189 10.96 16.70 13.23
N TYR A 190 10.31 15.55 13.41
CA TYR A 190 8.93 15.51 13.93
C TYR A 190 8.79 14.80 15.29
N VAL A 191 9.81 14.11 15.79
CA VAL A 191 9.77 13.47 17.12
C VAL A 191 10.47 14.32 18.16
N THR A 192 11.59 14.96 17.84
CA THR A 192 12.32 15.86 18.76
C THR A 192 11.59 17.18 19.01
N ALA A 193 10.74 17.64 18.08
CA ALA A 193 9.93 18.85 18.26
C ALA A 193 8.78 18.69 19.25
N ALA A 194 8.37 17.47 19.56
CA ALA A 194 7.28 17.20 20.51
C ALA A 194 7.73 17.14 21.99
N SER A 195 9.03 17.25 22.24
CA SER A 195 9.64 17.21 23.59
C SER A 195 10.12 18.58 24.07
N ARG A 196 9.74 19.65 23.39
CA ARG A 196 9.96 21.05 23.79
C ARG A 196 8.60 21.73 23.90
#